data_6515b70da43f49d521ad800371920144
#
_entry.id   6515b70da43f49d521ad800371920144
#
_cell.length_a   1.000
_cell.length_b   1.000
_cell.length_c   1.000
_cell.angle_alpha   90.00
_cell.angle_beta   90.00
_cell.angle_gamma   90.00
#
_symmetry.space_group_name_H-M   'P 1'
#
loop_
_entity.id
_entity.type
_entity.pdbx_description
1 polymer ?
#
loop_
_entity_poly.entity_id
_entity_poly.type
_entity_poly.pdbx_seq_one_letter_code
_entity_poly.pdbx_strand_id
1 'polypeptide(L)'
;MTDSAAYALRDSQSTHPKSRLEHLLRSGTFVATAETTPPISADPTPLLDVTYELRNRADAVNVTDGAGAKSHMASLAAASILVGAGIEPVLQFTVRDRNRIALQGDLLGAAALGVSNIL
;
A
#
# COMPACT_ATOMS: atom_id res chain seq x y z
N MET A 1 23.04 -19.69 13.94
CA MET A 1 21.99 -19.79 12.92
C MET A 1 20.64 -19.71 13.63
N THR A 2 20.01 -18.87 13.56
CA THR A 2 19.81 -17.48 13.60
C THR A 2 18.35 -17.20 13.78
N ASP A 3 18.08 -16.46 14.80
CA ASP A 3 16.77 -15.95 15.23
C ASP A 3 15.91 -15.31 14.09
N SER A 4 16.49 -15.08 12.91
CA SER A 4 15.82 -14.46 11.76
C SER A 4 14.68 -15.31 11.20
N ALA A 5 14.87 -16.62 11.06
CA ALA A 5 13.80 -17.52 10.57
C ALA A 5 12.71 -17.70 11.64
N ALA A 6 13.10 -17.76 12.90
CA ALA A 6 12.18 -17.83 14.02
C ALA A 6 11.39 -16.52 14.19
N TYR A 7 11.99 -15.38 13.89
CA TYR A 7 11.32 -14.08 13.91
C TYR A 7 10.28 -13.98 12.78
N ALA A 8 10.65 -14.39 11.56
CA ALA A 8 9.72 -14.41 10.42
C ALA A 8 8.54 -15.37 10.65
N LEU A 9 8.79 -16.53 11.27
CA LEU A 9 7.74 -17.51 11.59
C LEU A 9 6.81 -17.01 12.71
N ARG A 10 7.31 -16.24 13.66
CA ARG A 10 6.48 -15.64 14.71
C ARG A 10 5.55 -14.56 14.16
N ASP A 11 6.01 -13.79 13.19
CA ASP A 11 5.21 -12.72 12.59
C ASP A 11 4.09 -13.28 11.68
N SER A 12 4.32 -14.43 11.04
CA SER A 12 3.28 -15.11 10.24
C SER A 12 2.15 -15.72 11.09
N GLN A 13 2.35 -15.85 12.39
CA GLN A 13 1.35 -16.36 13.34
C GLN A 13 0.67 -15.27 14.17
N SER A 14 0.89 -13.99 13.83
CA SER A 14 0.21 -12.89 14.51
C SER A 14 -1.31 -13.05 14.41
N THR A 15 -1.97 -13.18 15.54
CA THR A 15 -3.44 -13.22 15.64
C THR A 15 -4.07 -11.84 15.44
N HIS A 16 -3.25 -10.79 15.49
CA HIS A 16 -3.69 -9.42 15.34
C HIS A 16 -3.56 -8.94 13.89
N PRO A 17 -4.61 -8.33 13.32
CA PRO A 17 -4.55 -7.78 11.96
C PRO A 17 -3.52 -6.66 11.89
N LYS A 18 -2.79 -6.61 10.77
CA LYS A 18 -1.76 -5.59 10.51
C LYS A 18 -2.34 -4.31 9.92
N SER A 19 -3.57 -4.36 9.41
CA SER A 19 -4.26 -3.23 8.81
C SER A 19 -5.75 -3.26 9.13
N ARG A 20 -6.42 -2.11 8.94
CA ARG A 20 -7.88 -2.04 9.05
C ARG A 20 -8.56 -2.92 8.01
N LEU A 21 -8.05 -2.93 6.78
CA LEU A 21 -8.57 -3.78 5.70
C LEU A 21 -8.52 -5.26 6.10
N GLU A 22 -7.39 -5.73 6.61
CA GLU A 22 -7.26 -7.11 7.09
C GLU A 22 -8.27 -7.41 8.21
N HIS A 23 -8.43 -6.49 9.16
CA HIS A 23 -9.40 -6.64 10.24
C HIS A 23 -10.83 -6.79 9.71
N LEU A 24 -11.24 -5.94 8.78
CA LEU A 24 -12.57 -5.99 8.18
C LEU A 24 -12.81 -7.30 7.42
N LEU A 25 -11.83 -7.74 6.63
CA LEU A 25 -11.92 -8.99 5.89
C LEU A 25 -12.02 -10.20 6.83
N ARG A 26 -11.22 -10.24 7.89
CA ARG A 26 -11.25 -11.33 8.87
C ARG A 26 -12.57 -11.38 9.65
N SER A 27 -13.20 -10.25 9.87
CA SER A 27 -14.50 -10.17 10.56
C SER A 27 -15.69 -10.50 9.66
N GLY A 28 -15.47 -10.76 8.38
CA GLY A 28 -16.55 -11.02 7.41
C GLY A 28 -17.38 -9.78 7.05
N THR A 29 -16.88 -8.59 7.38
CA THR A 29 -17.53 -7.33 7.03
C THR A 29 -17.42 -7.07 5.53
N PHE A 30 -18.49 -6.60 4.91
CA PHE A 30 -18.44 -6.15 3.52
C PHE A 30 -17.46 -4.97 3.37
N VAL A 31 -16.53 -5.09 2.44
CA VAL A 31 -15.46 -4.11 2.21
C VAL A 31 -15.68 -3.43 0.87
N ALA A 32 -15.60 -2.11 0.87
CA ALA A 32 -15.58 -1.29 -0.34
C ALA A 32 -14.22 -0.63 -0.49
N THR A 33 -13.54 -0.88 -1.59
CA THR A 33 -12.28 -0.22 -1.94
C THR A 33 -12.47 0.68 -3.15
N ALA A 34 -11.67 1.73 -3.21
CA ALA A 34 -11.58 2.60 -4.38
C ALA A 34 -10.17 2.47 -4.99
N GLU A 35 -9.97 3.09 -6.14
CA GLU A 35 -8.68 3.12 -6.81
C GLU A 35 -8.31 4.55 -7.18
N THR A 36 -7.04 4.89 -7.07
CA THR A 36 -6.47 6.14 -7.53
C THR A 36 -5.21 5.88 -8.35
N THR A 37 -4.98 6.73 -9.34
CA THR A 37 -3.75 6.73 -10.13
C THR A 37 -2.89 7.90 -9.69
N PRO A 38 -1.63 7.65 -9.26
CA PRO A 38 -0.72 8.73 -8.92
C PRO A 38 -0.53 9.71 -10.08
N PRO A 39 -0.33 11.00 -9.79
CA PRO A 39 -0.17 12.01 -10.84
C PRO A 39 1.15 11.84 -11.61
N ILE A 40 1.20 12.35 -12.83
CA ILE A 40 2.45 12.55 -13.59
C ILE A 40 3.05 13.89 -13.14
N SER A 41 3.43 13.97 -11.89
CA SER A 41 3.90 15.19 -11.25
C SER A 41 4.59 14.85 -9.93
N ALA A 42 5.46 15.71 -9.47
CA ALA A 42 6.02 15.65 -8.12
C ALA A 42 5.12 16.32 -7.08
N ASP A 43 4.07 17.01 -7.51
CA ASP A 43 3.10 17.64 -6.61
C ASP A 43 2.09 16.60 -6.09
N PRO A 44 2.00 16.38 -4.77
CA PRO A 44 1.06 15.43 -4.20
C PRO A 44 -0.39 15.96 -4.13
N THR A 45 -0.61 17.23 -4.36
CA THR A 45 -1.93 17.88 -4.19
C THR A 45 -3.04 17.18 -4.98
N PRO A 46 -2.88 16.87 -6.29
CA PRO A 46 -3.93 16.19 -7.03
C PRO A 46 -4.29 14.81 -6.46
N LEU A 47 -3.31 14.07 -5.96
CA LEU A 47 -3.53 12.79 -5.29
C LEU A 47 -4.37 12.97 -4.02
N LEU A 48 -4.00 13.92 -3.19
CA LEU A 48 -4.68 14.21 -1.93
C LEU A 48 -6.11 14.70 -2.15
N ASP A 49 -6.33 15.57 -3.11
CA ASP A 49 -7.67 16.11 -3.41
C ASP A 49 -8.65 14.98 -3.77
N VAL A 50 -8.25 14.06 -4.65
CA VAL A 50 -9.09 12.93 -5.04
C VAL A 50 -9.32 11.98 -3.85
N THR A 51 -8.29 11.69 -3.09
CA THR A 51 -8.37 10.70 -2.01
C THR A 51 -9.08 11.22 -0.76
N TYR A 52 -9.07 12.51 -0.50
CA TYR A 52 -9.87 13.09 0.59
C TYR A 52 -11.38 12.92 0.36
N GLU A 53 -11.83 12.97 -0.87
CA GLU A 53 -13.24 12.68 -1.21
C GLU A 53 -13.61 11.21 -0.94
N LEU A 54 -12.65 10.30 -0.97
CA LEU A 54 -12.84 8.89 -0.68
C LEU A 54 -12.76 8.58 0.82
N ARG A 55 -12.25 9.49 1.61
CA ARG A 55 -12.13 9.33 3.06
C ARG A 55 -13.50 9.09 3.68
N ASN A 56 -13.63 8.06 4.48
CA ASN A 56 -14.89 7.61 5.07
C ASN A 56 -15.93 7.04 4.08
N ARG A 57 -15.59 6.91 2.79
CA ARG A 57 -16.44 6.29 1.76
C ARG A 57 -15.88 4.96 1.25
N ALA A 58 -14.57 4.80 1.34
CA ALA A 58 -13.87 3.57 1.03
C ALA A 58 -13.10 3.07 2.25
N ASP A 59 -13.01 1.76 2.41
CA ASP A 59 -12.27 1.13 3.50
C ASP A 59 -10.77 1.14 3.25
N ALA A 60 -10.36 1.11 2.00
CA ALA A 60 -8.98 1.28 1.55
C ALA A 60 -8.96 1.83 0.12
N VAL A 61 -7.83 2.40 -0.28
CA VAL A 61 -7.63 2.98 -1.61
C VAL A 61 -6.47 2.28 -2.31
N ASN A 62 -6.76 1.61 -3.42
CA ASN A 62 -5.75 1.03 -4.28
C ASN A 62 -4.96 2.13 -4.98
N VAL A 63 -3.64 2.03 -4.95
CA VAL A 63 -2.73 2.96 -5.60
C VAL A 63 -2.09 2.24 -6.78
N THR A 64 -2.43 2.65 -8.01
CA THR A 64 -1.94 1.99 -9.21
C THR A 64 -0.44 2.20 -9.39
N ASP A 65 0.22 1.24 -10.03
CA ASP A 65 1.65 1.24 -10.29
C ASP A 65 1.94 1.19 -11.78
N GLY A 66 2.43 2.29 -12.34
CA GLY A 66 2.76 2.38 -13.76
C GLY A 66 1.57 2.15 -14.68
N ALA A 67 0.41 2.69 -14.32
CA ALA A 67 -0.83 2.51 -15.09
C ALA A 67 -0.66 2.87 -16.58
N GLY A 68 -1.15 2.00 -17.45
CA GLY A 68 -1.03 2.16 -18.89
C GLY A 68 0.41 2.09 -19.42
N ALA A 69 1.34 1.50 -18.66
CA ALA A 69 2.78 1.47 -18.97
C ALA A 69 3.39 2.88 -19.16
N LYS A 70 2.91 3.83 -18.36
CA LYS A 70 3.37 5.22 -18.37
C LYS A 70 4.03 5.56 -17.03
N SER A 71 4.93 6.54 -17.05
CA SER A 71 5.50 7.11 -15.83
C SER A 71 4.45 7.88 -15.05
N HIS A 72 4.36 7.60 -13.77
CA HIS A 72 3.58 8.32 -12.77
C HIS A 72 4.47 8.52 -11.54
N MET A 73 4.02 9.29 -10.57
CA MET A 73 4.63 9.25 -9.25
C MET A 73 4.67 7.78 -8.80
N ALA A 74 5.79 7.33 -8.22
CA ALA A 74 5.93 5.95 -7.76
C ALA A 74 4.80 5.57 -6.80
N SER A 75 4.19 4.41 -7.02
CA SER A 75 3.07 3.93 -6.19
C SER A 75 3.44 3.86 -4.71
N LEU A 76 4.68 3.49 -4.39
CA LEU A 76 5.20 3.47 -3.01
C LEU A 76 5.20 4.87 -2.38
N ALA A 77 5.64 5.89 -3.11
CA ALA A 77 5.63 7.27 -2.63
C ALA A 77 4.19 7.76 -2.40
N ALA A 78 3.30 7.51 -3.36
CA ALA A 78 1.89 7.86 -3.24
C ALA A 78 1.23 7.16 -2.06
N ALA A 79 1.45 5.85 -1.89
CA ALA A 79 0.92 5.09 -0.75
C ALA A 79 1.41 5.66 0.60
N SER A 80 2.69 6.03 0.69
CA SER A 80 3.26 6.67 1.88
C SER A 80 2.60 8.02 2.19
N ILE A 81 2.33 8.82 1.17
CA ILE A 81 1.61 10.10 1.32
C ILE A 81 0.20 9.85 1.86
N LEU A 82 -0.51 8.84 1.37
CA LEU A 82 -1.85 8.48 1.85
C LEU A 82 -1.83 8.03 3.31
N VAL A 83 -0.84 7.23 3.71
CA VAL A 83 -0.65 6.84 5.12
C VAL A 83 -0.53 8.08 6.01
N GLY A 84 0.30 9.04 5.60
CA GLY A 84 0.46 10.32 6.31
C GLY A 84 -0.83 11.17 6.39
N ALA A 85 -1.73 10.99 5.43
CA ALA A 85 -3.03 11.66 5.38
C ALA A 85 -4.15 10.89 6.13
N GLY A 86 -3.84 9.75 6.74
CA GLY A 86 -4.81 8.92 7.45
C GLY A 86 -5.75 8.12 6.53
N ILE A 87 -5.31 7.85 5.30
CA ILE A 87 -6.02 7.04 4.31
C ILE A 87 -5.27 5.73 4.16
N GLU A 88 -5.95 4.60 4.29
CA GLU A 88 -5.32 3.29 4.19
C GLU A 88 -5.10 2.91 2.72
N PRO A 89 -3.85 2.78 2.26
CA PRO A 89 -3.57 2.38 0.89
C PRO A 89 -3.52 0.86 0.74
N VAL A 90 -3.83 0.38 -0.46
CA VAL A 90 -3.38 -0.90 -0.99
C VAL A 90 -2.35 -0.58 -2.08
N LEU A 91 -1.10 -0.86 -1.82
CA LEU A 91 -0.01 -0.64 -2.75
C LEU A 91 -0.07 -1.67 -3.87
N GLN A 92 -0.41 -1.25 -5.08
CA GLN A 92 -0.21 -2.09 -6.26
C GLN A 92 1.28 -2.09 -6.63
N PHE A 93 1.81 -3.27 -6.87
CA PHE A 93 3.25 -3.47 -6.94
C PHE A 93 3.63 -4.35 -8.13
N THR A 94 3.81 -3.72 -9.29
CA THR A 94 4.16 -4.44 -10.51
C THR A 94 5.60 -4.91 -10.51
N VAL A 95 5.83 -6.12 -10.98
CA VAL A 95 7.17 -6.70 -11.14
C VAL A 95 7.80 -6.40 -12.52
N ARG A 96 7.00 -5.89 -13.45
CA ARG A 96 7.43 -5.67 -14.85
C ARG A 96 8.67 -4.80 -14.98
N ASP A 97 8.76 -3.72 -14.20
CA ASP A 97 9.79 -2.69 -14.33
C ASP A 97 10.80 -2.74 -13.16
N ARG A 98 10.86 -3.83 -12.42
CA ARG A 98 11.73 -4.00 -11.25
C ARG A 98 12.53 -5.29 -11.32
N ASN A 99 13.79 -5.22 -10.91
CA ASN A 99 14.57 -6.43 -10.64
C ASN A 99 14.35 -6.91 -9.21
N ARG A 100 14.89 -8.09 -8.88
CA ARG A 100 14.73 -8.71 -7.57
C ARG A 100 15.17 -7.82 -6.40
N ILE A 101 16.29 -7.13 -6.53
CA ILE A 101 16.83 -6.27 -5.47
C ILE A 101 15.91 -5.07 -5.24
N ALA A 102 15.42 -4.46 -6.33
CA ALA A 102 14.46 -3.36 -6.25
C ALA A 102 13.14 -3.80 -5.59
N LEU A 103 12.61 -4.98 -5.97
CA LEU A 103 11.42 -5.55 -5.34
C LEU A 103 11.59 -5.73 -3.84
N GLN A 104 12.69 -6.32 -3.40
CA GLN A 104 12.98 -6.55 -1.98
C GLN A 104 13.14 -5.24 -1.22
N GLY A 105 13.89 -4.29 -1.79
CA GLY A 105 14.12 -2.99 -1.17
C GLY A 105 12.84 -2.18 -1.04
N ASP A 106 12.01 -2.16 -2.07
CA ASP A 106 10.75 -1.42 -2.05
C ASP A 106 9.75 -2.03 -1.06
N LEU A 107 9.69 -3.37 -0.92
CA LEU A 107 8.84 -4.03 0.08
C LEU A 107 9.27 -3.70 1.51
N LEU A 108 10.57 -3.71 1.79
CA LEU A 108 11.09 -3.28 3.09
C LEU A 108 10.77 -1.81 3.35
N GLY A 109 10.94 -0.96 2.35
CA GLY A 109 10.59 0.46 2.43
C GLY A 109 9.10 0.69 2.66
N ALA A 110 8.23 -0.03 1.97
CA ALA A 110 6.79 0.04 2.16
C ALA A 110 6.40 -0.27 3.61
N ALA A 111 6.92 -1.36 4.16
CA ALA A 111 6.69 -1.75 5.54
C ALA A 111 7.18 -0.67 6.53
N ALA A 112 8.38 -0.13 6.30
CA ALA A 112 8.96 0.93 7.14
C ALA A 112 8.13 2.23 7.10
N LEU A 113 7.48 2.53 5.98
CA LEU A 113 6.62 3.69 5.80
C LEU A 113 5.17 3.47 6.27
N GLY A 114 4.85 2.31 6.83
CA GLY A 114 3.53 2.00 7.37
C GLY A 114 2.52 1.52 6.32
N VAL A 115 2.97 1.12 5.14
CA VAL A 115 2.13 0.50 4.11
C VAL A 115 1.97 -0.98 4.44
N SER A 116 0.77 -1.40 4.77
CA SER A 116 0.49 -2.75 5.28
C SER A 116 -0.25 -3.65 4.29
N ASN A 117 -0.79 -3.10 3.20
CA ASN A 117 -1.52 -3.86 2.20
C ASN A 117 -0.82 -3.75 0.84
N ILE A 118 -0.59 -4.87 0.20
CA ILE A 118 0.09 -4.97 -1.10
C ILE A 118 -0.70 -5.90 -2.01
N LEU A 119 -0.79 -5.51 -3.27
CA LEU A 119 -1.42 -6.29 -4.34
C LEU A 119 -0.42 -6.52 -5.50
#